data_8e69f0d1ace7118b07fb323e37796b55
#
_entry.id   8e69f0d1ace7118b07fb323e37796b55
#
_cell.length_a   1.000
_cell.length_b   1.000
_cell.length_c   1.000
_cell.angle_alpha   90.00
_cell.angle_beta   90.00
_cell.angle_gamma   90.00
#
_symmetry.space_group_name_H-M   'P 1'
#
loop_
_entity.id
_entity.type
_entity.pdbx_description
1 polymer ?
#
loop_
_entity_poly.entity_id
_entity_poly.type
_entity_poly.pdbx_seq_one_letter_code
_entity_poly.pdbx_strand_id
1 'polypeptide(L)'
;MNKSAINKSIVNKRILITGAAGYIGHQLGNRLADHYHVVGTDIRKRDDLDFPIHVLDVRDEGLATLLKEEGITHVVHLASILQASKDRARDYDIDVNGTRNVLDCCIKEDVAHITLTSSGAAYGYHADNPEWIDEQDALRGNPEFAYSDHKRQVEEMLADFREQHPQLQQLIFRPGTVLGADTRNQITSLFMAPRVLALKGSESPFVFIWDQDVIGAMEIGIREDKSGIYNMAGDGALTMRDIANRLNKPLLTLPVGLVKAGLQVAKWSGKPTGPEQVNFLRYRPVL
;
A
#
# COMPACT_ATOMS: atom_id res chain seq x y z
N MET A 1 28.58 16.72 15.07
CA MET A 1 28.33 15.53 14.23
C MET A 1 29.10 15.67 12.91
N ASN A 2 29.91 14.69 12.60
CA ASN A 2 30.94 14.81 11.54
C ASN A 2 30.32 14.67 10.16
N LYS A 3 30.30 15.69 9.31
CA LYS A 3 29.79 15.67 7.93
C LYS A 3 30.36 14.54 7.05
N SER A 4 31.55 14.01 7.43
CA SER A 4 32.19 12.89 6.70
C SER A 4 31.55 11.52 7.00
N ALA A 5 30.94 11.35 8.17
CA ALA A 5 30.26 10.10 8.53
C ALA A 5 28.87 9.99 7.84
N ILE A 6 28.18 11.14 7.69
CA ILE A 6 26.90 11.23 6.97
C ILE A 6 27.10 10.88 5.47
N ASN A 7 28.19 11.38 4.86
CA ASN A 7 28.48 11.10 3.45
C ASN A 7 28.88 9.63 3.17
N LYS A 8 29.44 8.91 4.16
CA LYS A 8 29.82 7.50 3.95
C LYS A 8 28.64 6.52 3.99
N SER A 9 27.55 6.83 4.71
CA SER A 9 26.35 5.99 4.74
C SER A 9 25.48 6.17 3.49
N ILE A 10 25.55 7.31 2.83
CA ILE A 10 24.76 7.60 1.63
C ILE A 10 25.32 6.88 0.40
N VAL A 11 26.62 6.66 0.31
CA VAL A 11 27.31 6.16 -0.91
C VAL A 11 27.16 4.66 -1.15
N ASN A 12 26.63 3.86 -0.23
CA ASN A 12 26.64 2.40 -0.33
C ASN A 12 25.28 1.71 -0.36
N LYS A 13 24.16 2.46 -0.44
CA LYS A 13 22.84 1.81 -0.52
C LYS A 13 22.56 1.35 -1.95
N ARG A 14 22.26 0.07 -2.08
CA ARG A 14 21.81 -0.57 -3.31
C ARG A 14 20.37 -1.04 -3.10
N ILE A 15 19.45 -0.49 -3.86
CA ILE A 15 18.02 -0.54 -3.58
C ILE A 15 17.31 -1.37 -4.64
N LEU A 16 16.57 -2.39 -4.23
CA LEU A 16 15.61 -3.07 -5.09
C LEU A 16 14.20 -2.55 -4.81
N ILE A 17 13.45 -2.22 -5.86
CA ILE A 17 12.03 -1.86 -5.77
C ILE A 17 11.21 -2.95 -6.46
N THR A 18 10.36 -3.67 -5.73
CA THR A 18 9.36 -4.55 -6.33
C THR A 18 8.10 -3.76 -6.66
N GLY A 19 7.40 -4.11 -7.74
CA GLY A 19 6.29 -3.28 -8.23
C GLY A 19 6.78 -1.94 -8.82
N ALA A 20 8.00 -1.95 -9.37
CA ALA A 20 8.69 -0.76 -9.87
C ALA A 20 7.98 -0.08 -11.05
N ALA A 21 7.21 -0.80 -11.86
CA ALA A 21 6.38 -0.21 -12.93
C ALA A 21 5.06 0.39 -12.41
N GLY A 22 4.74 0.21 -11.11
CA GLY A 22 3.54 0.74 -10.47
C GLY A 22 3.57 2.25 -10.24
N TYR A 23 2.43 2.80 -9.79
CA TYR A 23 2.25 4.26 -9.62
C TYR A 23 3.24 4.91 -8.65
N ILE A 24 3.47 4.32 -7.49
CA ILE A 24 4.46 4.83 -6.51
C ILE A 24 5.86 4.36 -6.89
N GLY A 25 6.00 3.09 -7.35
CA GLY A 25 7.29 2.48 -7.60
C GLY A 25 8.15 3.23 -8.60
N HIS A 26 7.58 3.64 -9.74
CA HIS A 26 8.34 4.35 -10.75
C HIS A 26 8.77 5.76 -10.31
N GLN A 27 7.89 6.49 -9.62
CA GLN A 27 8.20 7.83 -9.13
C GLN A 27 9.28 7.79 -8.04
N LEU A 28 9.14 6.87 -7.09
CA LEU A 28 10.14 6.67 -6.02
C LEU A 28 11.48 6.22 -6.62
N GLY A 29 11.45 5.27 -7.55
CA GLY A 29 12.66 4.75 -8.18
C GLY A 29 13.43 5.81 -8.95
N ASN A 30 12.77 6.61 -9.80
CA ASN A 30 13.40 7.71 -10.51
C ASN A 30 14.01 8.74 -9.52
N ARG A 31 13.28 9.08 -8.45
CA ARG A 31 13.79 10.00 -7.43
C ARG A 31 14.99 9.45 -6.65
N LEU A 32 15.01 8.16 -6.37
CA LEU A 32 16.13 7.51 -5.68
C LEU A 32 17.35 7.30 -6.60
N ALA A 33 17.14 7.11 -7.90
CA ALA A 33 18.21 6.87 -8.87
C ALA A 33 19.18 8.06 -8.99
N ASP A 34 18.77 9.28 -8.62
CA ASP A 34 19.65 10.45 -8.57
C ASP A 34 20.77 10.29 -7.53
N HIS A 35 20.61 9.42 -6.52
CA HIS A 35 21.49 9.35 -5.37
C HIS A 35 22.00 7.94 -5.04
N TYR A 36 21.32 6.91 -5.53
CA TYR A 36 21.56 5.52 -5.16
C TYR A 36 21.62 4.60 -6.41
N HIS A 37 22.22 3.45 -6.25
CA HIS A 37 22.04 2.37 -7.21
C HIS A 37 20.66 1.76 -7.01
N VAL A 38 19.78 1.92 -7.99
CA VAL A 38 18.38 1.43 -7.94
C VAL A 38 18.19 0.39 -9.02
N VAL A 39 17.55 -0.71 -8.68
CA VAL A 39 17.07 -1.76 -9.58
C VAL A 39 15.60 -2.01 -9.32
N GLY A 40 14.81 -2.21 -10.36
CA GLY A 40 13.39 -2.53 -10.24
C GLY A 40 13.04 -3.94 -10.63
N THR A 41 11.98 -4.50 -10.04
CA THR A 41 11.28 -5.68 -10.57
C THR A 41 9.80 -5.40 -10.70
N ASP A 42 9.19 -5.90 -11.78
CA ASP A 42 7.75 -5.90 -12.01
C ASP A 42 7.41 -7.02 -13.00
N ILE A 43 6.17 -7.44 -13.06
CA ILE A 43 5.67 -8.36 -14.10
C ILE A 43 5.52 -7.69 -15.48
N ARG A 44 5.68 -6.37 -15.55
CA ARG A 44 5.57 -5.54 -16.76
C ARG A 44 6.86 -4.76 -16.96
N LYS A 45 7.22 -4.54 -18.21
CA LYS A 45 8.22 -3.54 -18.57
C LYS A 45 7.66 -2.13 -18.50
N ARG A 46 8.57 -1.19 -18.26
CA ARG A 46 8.31 0.24 -18.32
C ARG A 46 9.56 0.94 -18.87
N ASP A 47 9.39 1.81 -19.86
CA ASP A 47 10.52 2.38 -20.61
C ASP A 47 10.91 3.80 -20.12
N ASP A 48 10.07 4.45 -19.28
CA ASP A 48 10.28 5.79 -18.73
C ASP A 48 10.89 5.76 -17.32
N LEU A 49 11.89 4.90 -17.12
CA LEU A 49 12.60 4.74 -15.85
C LEU A 49 14.05 5.20 -15.97
N ASP A 50 14.55 5.88 -14.94
CA ASP A 50 15.95 6.29 -14.82
C ASP A 50 16.82 5.18 -14.19
N PHE A 51 16.29 3.96 -14.07
CA PHE A 51 16.93 2.79 -13.49
C PHE A 51 16.52 1.51 -14.22
N PRO A 52 17.35 0.44 -14.20
CA PRO A 52 17.02 -0.82 -14.84
C PRO A 52 15.85 -1.53 -14.17
N ILE A 53 14.99 -2.17 -14.98
CA ILE A 53 13.89 -3.01 -14.51
C ILE A 53 14.00 -4.42 -15.06
N HIS A 54 13.91 -5.41 -14.17
CA HIS A 54 13.83 -6.84 -14.52
C HIS A 54 12.37 -7.28 -14.53
N VAL A 55 11.95 -8.01 -15.57
CA VAL A 55 10.64 -8.65 -15.59
C VAL A 55 10.71 -9.89 -14.72
N LEU A 56 10.25 -9.76 -13.50
CA LEU A 56 10.31 -10.82 -12.49
C LEU A 56 9.11 -10.72 -11.56
N ASP A 57 8.45 -11.84 -11.33
CA ASP A 57 7.35 -11.93 -10.34
C ASP A 57 7.95 -12.05 -8.94
N VAL A 58 7.33 -11.42 -7.95
CA VAL A 58 7.78 -11.48 -6.55
C VAL A 58 7.75 -12.90 -5.95
N ARG A 59 7.06 -13.83 -6.60
CA ARG A 59 7.01 -15.25 -6.22
C ARG A 59 8.14 -16.09 -6.83
N ASP A 60 8.93 -15.49 -7.73
CA ASP A 60 9.99 -16.20 -8.45
C ASP A 60 11.22 -16.44 -7.56
N GLU A 61 11.75 -17.65 -7.59
CA GLU A 61 13.00 -18.03 -6.89
C GLU A 61 14.21 -17.24 -7.37
N GLY A 62 14.18 -16.72 -8.61
CA GLY A 62 15.21 -15.85 -9.18
C GLY A 62 15.40 -14.53 -8.43
N LEU A 63 14.47 -14.15 -7.56
CA LEU A 63 14.59 -12.91 -6.77
C LEU A 63 15.83 -12.92 -5.87
N ALA A 64 16.13 -14.03 -5.21
CA ALA A 64 17.34 -14.16 -4.39
C ALA A 64 18.62 -14.00 -5.22
N THR A 65 18.66 -14.58 -6.42
CA THR A 65 19.79 -14.43 -7.35
C THR A 65 19.98 -12.96 -7.73
N LEU A 66 18.90 -12.25 -8.06
CA LEU A 66 18.97 -10.82 -8.38
C LEU A 66 19.47 -9.99 -7.20
N LEU A 67 18.96 -10.23 -5.97
CA LEU A 67 19.44 -9.54 -4.77
C LEU A 67 20.94 -9.69 -4.59
N LYS A 68 21.45 -10.92 -4.78
CA LYS A 68 22.87 -11.25 -4.66
C LYS A 68 23.72 -10.61 -5.74
N GLU A 69 23.35 -10.76 -7.01
CA GLU A 69 24.11 -10.25 -8.16
C GLU A 69 24.20 -8.73 -8.13
N GLU A 70 23.11 -8.07 -7.76
CA GLU A 70 23.06 -6.62 -7.61
C GLU A 70 23.61 -6.12 -6.26
N GLY A 71 23.95 -7.01 -5.32
CA GLY A 71 24.44 -6.65 -3.98
C GLY A 71 23.48 -5.75 -3.22
N ILE A 72 22.18 -6.06 -3.28
CA ILE A 72 21.11 -5.25 -2.71
C ILE A 72 21.22 -5.20 -1.18
N THR A 73 21.15 -4.00 -0.63
CA THR A 73 21.17 -3.75 0.82
C THR A 73 19.81 -3.32 1.36
N HIS A 74 18.96 -2.78 0.50
CA HIS A 74 17.63 -2.25 0.85
C HIS A 74 16.60 -2.74 -0.15
N VAL A 75 15.47 -3.23 0.34
CA VAL A 75 14.32 -3.61 -0.50
C VAL A 75 13.16 -2.66 -0.20
N VAL A 76 12.52 -2.15 -1.25
CA VAL A 76 11.24 -1.44 -1.18
C VAL A 76 10.18 -2.32 -1.82
N HIS A 77 9.31 -2.89 -0.99
CA HIS A 77 8.29 -3.83 -1.45
C HIS A 77 6.96 -3.13 -1.69
N LEU A 78 6.66 -2.86 -2.98
CA LEU A 78 5.43 -2.18 -3.43
C LEU A 78 4.55 -3.07 -4.31
N ALA A 79 5.02 -4.25 -4.68
CA ALA A 79 4.21 -5.21 -5.46
C ALA A 79 3.03 -5.69 -4.63
N SER A 80 1.81 -5.41 -5.08
CA SER A 80 0.57 -5.83 -4.41
C SER A 80 -0.63 -5.68 -5.35
N ILE A 81 -1.68 -6.45 -5.13
CA ILE A 81 -2.95 -6.37 -5.84
C ILE A 81 -3.85 -5.32 -5.18
N LEU A 82 -3.97 -4.15 -5.79
CA LEU A 82 -4.83 -3.07 -5.27
C LEU A 82 -6.32 -3.29 -5.56
N GLN A 83 -6.65 -4.03 -6.61
CA GLN A 83 -8.01 -4.35 -7.02
C GLN A 83 -8.19 -5.85 -7.01
N ALA A 84 -9.03 -6.35 -6.10
CA ALA A 84 -9.36 -7.76 -6.06
C ALA A 84 -9.80 -8.25 -7.45
N SER A 85 -9.19 -9.33 -7.89
CA SER A 85 -9.60 -10.03 -9.11
C SER A 85 -10.72 -11.01 -8.81
N LYS A 86 -11.14 -11.79 -9.82
CA LYS A 86 -12.06 -12.90 -9.61
C LYS A 86 -11.37 -14.14 -9.02
N ASP A 87 -10.06 -14.20 -9.15
CA ASP A 87 -9.21 -15.27 -8.64
C ASP A 87 -8.58 -14.87 -7.30
N ARG A 88 -9.33 -15.08 -6.23
CA ARG A 88 -8.87 -14.76 -4.88
C ARG A 88 -7.64 -15.57 -4.45
N ALA A 89 -7.49 -16.79 -4.96
CA ALA A 89 -6.35 -17.63 -4.63
C ALA A 89 -5.07 -17.06 -5.25
N ARG A 90 -5.15 -16.58 -6.48
CA ARG A 90 -4.04 -15.87 -7.15
C ARG A 90 -3.72 -14.54 -6.46
N ASP A 91 -4.73 -13.76 -6.07
CA ASP A 91 -4.51 -12.50 -5.37
C ASP A 91 -3.80 -12.74 -4.03
N TYR A 92 -4.22 -13.76 -3.28
CA TYR A 92 -3.56 -14.20 -2.05
C TYR A 92 -2.12 -14.65 -2.29
N ASP A 93 -1.90 -15.45 -3.30
CA ASP A 93 -0.58 -15.97 -3.65
C ASP A 93 0.42 -14.83 -3.99
N ILE A 94 -0.05 -13.80 -4.68
CA ILE A 94 0.78 -12.62 -4.99
C ILE A 94 1.04 -11.79 -3.73
N ASP A 95 -0.01 -11.45 -2.98
CA ASP A 95 0.10 -10.52 -1.85
C ASP A 95 0.78 -11.15 -0.64
N VAL A 96 0.38 -12.36 -0.26
CA VAL A 96 0.85 -13.00 0.99
C VAL A 96 2.07 -13.88 0.73
N ASN A 97 1.98 -14.85 -0.20
CA ASN A 97 3.11 -15.73 -0.50
C ASN A 97 4.24 -15.00 -1.22
N GLY A 98 3.91 -14.03 -2.10
CA GLY A 98 4.90 -13.17 -2.74
C GLY A 98 5.67 -12.33 -1.74
N THR A 99 4.99 -11.74 -0.75
CA THR A 99 5.66 -11.01 0.34
C THR A 99 6.53 -11.94 1.17
N ARG A 100 6.07 -13.18 1.47
CA ARG A 100 6.89 -14.18 2.16
C ARG A 100 8.16 -14.48 1.39
N ASN A 101 8.05 -14.74 0.09
CA ASN A 101 9.23 -14.99 -0.76
C ASN A 101 10.21 -13.81 -0.74
N VAL A 102 9.71 -12.57 -0.79
CA VAL A 102 10.57 -11.37 -0.68
C VAL A 102 11.30 -11.34 0.66
N LEU A 103 10.62 -11.62 1.77
CA LEU A 103 11.22 -11.65 3.11
C LEU A 103 12.27 -12.77 3.22
N ASP A 104 11.94 -13.98 2.76
CA ASP A 104 12.86 -15.12 2.77
C ASP A 104 14.12 -14.83 1.94
N CYS A 105 13.96 -14.20 0.76
CA CYS A 105 15.08 -13.75 -0.07
C CYS A 105 15.92 -12.68 0.64
N CYS A 106 15.30 -11.73 1.33
CA CYS A 106 16.00 -10.71 2.12
C CYS A 106 16.87 -11.33 3.21
N ILE A 107 16.35 -12.31 3.93
CA ILE A 107 17.10 -13.01 4.98
C ILE A 107 18.25 -13.81 4.38
N LYS A 108 17.99 -14.55 3.30
CA LYS A 108 18.99 -15.40 2.62
C LYS A 108 20.19 -14.61 2.09
N GLU A 109 19.95 -13.40 1.61
CA GLU A 109 20.98 -12.56 0.97
C GLU A 109 21.42 -11.39 1.84
N ASP A 110 21.21 -11.48 3.17
CA ASP A 110 21.65 -10.51 4.18
C ASP A 110 21.23 -9.06 3.89
N VAL A 111 20.04 -8.85 3.36
CA VAL A 111 19.46 -7.51 3.16
C VAL A 111 19.28 -6.84 4.54
N ALA A 112 19.79 -5.62 4.68
CA ALA A 112 19.77 -4.92 5.96
C ALA A 112 18.43 -4.25 6.27
N HIS A 113 17.67 -3.85 5.24
CA HIS A 113 16.49 -3.03 5.43
C HIS A 113 15.39 -3.34 4.42
N ILE A 114 14.15 -3.43 4.88
CA ILE A 114 12.97 -3.51 4.03
C ILE A 114 11.98 -2.39 4.35
N THR A 115 11.55 -1.65 3.33
CA THR A 115 10.44 -0.71 3.39
C THR A 115 9.23 -1.34 2.72
N LEU A 116 8.06 -1.34 3.35
CA LEU A 116 6.84 -1.94 2.83
C LEU A 116 5.66 -0.99 2.97
N THR A 117 4.81 -0.95 1.94
CA THR A 117 3.50 -0.29 2.00
C THR A 117 2.43 -1.29 2.37
N SER A 118 1.94 -1.18 3.61
CA SER A 118 0.68 -1.77 4.05
C SER A 118 -0.49 -0.85 3.67
N SER A 119 -1.47 -0.73 4.51
CA SER A 119 -2.63 0.17 4.32
C SER A 119 -3.39 0.34 5.62
N GLY A 120 -4.06 1.47 5.80
CA GLY A 120 -5.10 1.61 6.82
C GLY A 120 -6.20 0.56 6.74
N ALA A 121 -6.38 -0.09 5.57
CA ALA A 121 -7.30 -1.22 5.41
C ALA A 121 -6.97 -2.44 6.29
N ALA A 122 -5.72 -2.59 6.74
CA ALA A 122 -5.32 -3.68 7.62
C ALA A 122 -6.03 -3.63 8.99
N TYR A 123 -6.43 -2.45 9.46
CA TYR A 123 -7.25 -2.31 10.67
C TYR A 123 -8.65 -2.90 10.51
N GLY A 124 -9.15 -2.95 9.27
CA GLY A 124 -10.48 -3.44 8.95
C GLY A 124 -11.57 -2.37 9.04
N TYR A 125 -12.69 -2.66 8.40
CA TYR A 125 -13.87 -1.78 8.28
C TYR A 125 -14.94 -2.24 9.27
N HIS A 126 -14.79 -1.86 10.53
CA HIS A 126 -15.64 -2.31 11.65
C HIS A 126 -16.39 -1.15 12.30
N ALA A 127 -17.64 -1.43 12.73
CA ALA A 127 -18.51 -0.41 13.34
C ALA A 127 -18.00 0.07 14.71
N ASP A 128 -17.17 -0.71 15.34
CA ASP A 128 -16.56 -0.50 16.65
C ASP A 128 -15.09 -0.06 16.57
N ASN A 129 -14.63 0.39 15.40
CA ASN A 129 -13.34 1.08 15.29
C ASN A 129 -13.37 2.35 16.16
N PRO A 130 -12.26 2.71 16.84
CA PRO A 130 -12.15 4.00 17.51
C PRO A 130 -12.33 5.14 16.50
N GLU A 131 -12.63 6.34 17.01
CA GLU A 131 -12.79 7.54 16.18
C GLU A 131 -11.51 7.87 15.40
N TRP A 132 -10.36 7.70 16.05
CA TRP A 132 -9.02 7.78 15.45
C TRP A 132 -8.24 6.52 15.79
N ILE A 133 -7.53 5.99 14.83
CA ILE A 133 -6.74 4.77 14.93
C ILE A 133 -5.26 5.12 14.93
N ASP A 134 -4.51 4.60 15.90
CA ASP A 134 -3.06 4.72 15.93
C ASP A 134 -2.36 3.39 15.55
N GLU A 135 -1.03 3.41 15.51
CA GLU A 135 -0.23 2.26 15.09
C GLU A 135 -0.26 1.08 16.05
N GLN A 136 -0.71 1.29 17.29
CA GLN A 136 -0.82 0.26 18.33
C GLN A 136 -2.18 -0.43 18.32
N ASP A 137 -3.16 0.14 17.62
CA ASP A 137 -4.48 -0.49 17.48
C ASP A 137 -4.39 -1.83 16.72
N ALA A 138 -5.24 -2.77 17.11
CA ALA A 138 -5.23 -4.11 16.57
C ALA A 138 -5.59 -4.16 15.09
N LEU A 139 -4.80 -4.90 14.31
CA LEU A 139 -5.11 -5.23 12.92
C LEU A 139 -6.15 -6.33 12.89
N ARG A 140 -7.37 -6.02 12.45
CA ARG A 140 -8.48 -6.98 12.42
C ARG A 140 -8.82 -7.45 11.02
N GLY A 141 -8.50 -6.65 9.99
CA GLY A 141 -8.86 -6.95 8.61
C GLY A 141 -10.34 -7.23 8.39
N ASN A 142 -10.68 -7.70 7.23
CA ASN A 142 -12.01 -8.21 6.90
C ASN A 142 -11.88 -9.45 6.02
N PRO A 143 -12.13 -10.67 6.51
CA PRO A 143 -11.97 -11.92 5.73
C PRO A 143 -12.79 -11.94 4.43
N GLU A 144 -13.93 -11.25 4.40
CA GLU A 144 -14.76 -11.12 3.20
C GLU A 144 -14.22 -10.11 2.17
N PHE A 145 -13.26 -9.26 2.56
CA PHE A 145 -12.64 -8.24 1.71
C PHE A 145 -11.14 -8.52 1.55
N ALA A 146 -10.77 -9.25 0.50
CA ALA A 146 -9.44 -9.79 0.27
C ALA A 146 -8.30 -8.77 0.52
N TYR A 147 -8.40 -7.55 -0.01
CA TYR A 147 -7.36 -6.53 0.19
C TYR A 147 -7.10 -6.22 1.66
N SER A 148 -8.16 -6.02 2.45
CA SER A 148 -8.04 -5.75 3.89
C SER A 148 -7.44 -6.94 4.65
N ASP A 149 -7.90 -8.14 4.33
CA ASP A 149 -7.43 -9.38 4.96
C ASP A 149 -5.97 -9.72 4.61
N HIS A 150 -5.60 -9.56 3.34
CA HIS A 150 -4.20 -9.77 2.89
C HIS A 150 -3.24 -8.79 3.58
N LYS A 151 -3.61 -7.51 3.68
CA LYS A 151 -2.76 -6.51 4.36
C LYS A 151 -2.58 -6.84 5.84
N ARG A 152 -3.63 -7.30 6.53
CA ARG A 152 -3.52 -7.80 7.91
C ARG A 152 -2.56 -8.98 8.00
N GLN A 153 -2.74 -10.02 7.17
CA GLN A 153 -1.90 -11.22 7.19
C GLN A 153 -0.43 -10.92 6.86
N VAL A 154 -0.18 -10.02 5.92
CA VAL A 154 1.18 -9.53 5.60
C VAL A 154 1.82 -8.87 6.82
N GLU A 155 1.09 -8.02 7.55
CA GLU A 155 1.65 -7.37 8.74
C GLU A 155 1.87 -8.32 9.92
N GLU A 156 1.01 -9.32 10.10
CA GLU A 156 1.23 -10.42 11.06
C GLU A 156 2.51 -11.18 10.72
N MET A 157 2.70 -11.55 9.45
CA MET A 157 3.93 -12.17 8.97
C MET A 157 5.16 -11.27 9.21
N LEU A 158 5.06 -9.97 8.95
CA LEU A 158 6.16 -9.02 9.21
C LEU A 158 6.50 -8.95 10.71
N ALA A 159 5.51 -9.04 11.60
CA ALA A 159 5.74 -9.08 13.03
C ALA A 159 6.53 -10.34 13.44
N ASP A 160 6.14 -11.51 12.94
CA ASP A 160 6.86 -12.77 13.17
C ASP A 160 8.31 -12.70 12.66
N PHE A 161 8.51 -12.18 11.45
CA PHE A 161 9.85 -12.01 10.87
C PHE A 161 10.71 -11.02 11.68
N ARG A 162 10.13 -9.96 12.22
CA ARG A 162 10.83 -8.97 13.04
C ARG A 162 11.35 -9.57 14.34
N GLU A 163 10.59 -10.48 14.94
CA GLU A 163 11.02 -11.21 16.14
C GLU A 163 12.13 -12.22 15.84
N GLN A 164 11.98 -12.97 14.74
CA GLN A 164 12.89 -14.05 14.37
C GLN A 164 14.17 -13.54 13.69
N HIS A 165 14.10 -12.41 13.00
CA HIS A 165 15.17 -11.84 12.17
C HIS A 165 15.39 -10.35 12.45
N PRO A 166 15.79 -9.96 13.68
CA PRO A 166 15.96 -8.56 14.09
C PRO A 166 17.04 -7.80 13.30
N GLN A 167 17.89 -8.50 12.54
CA GLN A 167 18.88 -7.91 11.65
C GLN A 167 18.25 -7.27 10.41
N LEU A 168 17.06 -7.74 9.96
CA LEU A 168 16.31 -7.12 8.87
C LEU A 168 15.45 -5.98 9.43
N GLN A 169 15.93 -4.75 9.32
CA GLN A 169 15.19 -3.58 9.77
C GLN A 169 13.95 -3.38 8.92
N GLN A 170 12.80 -3.16 9.55
CA GLN A 170 11.52 -3.02 8.85
C GLN A 170 10.96 -1.61 9.02
N LEU A 171 10.63 -0.96 7.90
CA LEU A 171 9.86 0.29 7.84
C LEU A 171 8.53 0.02 7.16
N ILE A 172 7.45 0.12 7.91
CA ILE A 172 6.10 -0.20 7.44
C ILE A 172 5.26 1.07 7.42
N PHE A 173 4.70 1.40 6.27
CA PHE A 173 3.76 2.50 6.12
C PHE A 173 2.34 1.98 5.94
N ARG A 174 1.40 2.57 6.67
CA ARG A 174 -0.05 2.33 6.58
C ARG A 174 -0.75 3.56 6.01
N PRO A 175 -0.68 3.81 4.70
CA PRO A 175 -1.35 4.98 4.13
C PRO A 175 -2.88 4.85 4.20
N GLY A 176 -3.52 5.99 4.41
CA GLY A 176 -4.92 6.20 4.12
C GLY A 176 -5.16 6.23 2.60
N THR A 177 -6.07 7.07 2.13
CA THR A 177 -6.34 7.18 0.70
C THR A 177 -5.29 8.04 0.02
N VAL A 178 -4.43 7.43 -0.78
CA VAL A 178 -3.43 8.16 -1.57
C VAL A 178 -4.09 8.87 -2.74
N LEU A 179 -3.84 10.18 -2.86
CA LEU A 179 -4.26 11.02 -3.97
C LEU A 179 -3.04 11.63 -4.65
N GLY A 180 -3.12 11.80 -5.96
CA GLY A 180 -2.14 12.47 -6.78
C GLY A 180 -2.75 12.81 -8.14
N ALA A 181 -2.04 13.60 -8.96
CA ALA A 181 -2.55 14.10 -10.23
C ALA A 181 -3.00 12.96 -11.18
N ASP A 182 -2.26 11.86 -11.18
CA ASP A 182 -2.49 10.71 -12.06
C ASP A 182 -3.03 9.47 -11.33
N THR A 183 -3.45 9.62 -10.07
CA THR A 183 -4.01 8.51 -9.31
C THR A 183 -5.37 8.09 -9.87
N ARG A 184 -5.41 6.87 -10.44
CA ARG A 184 -6.64 6.28 -10.98
C ARG A 184 -6.88 4.93 -10.32
N ASN A 185 -7.83 4.88 -9.40
CA ASN A 185 -8.23 3.68 -8.69
C ASN A 185 -9.73 3.66 -8.40
N GLN A 186 -10.22 2.64 -7.71
CA GLN A 186 -11.64 2.51 -7.37
C GLN A 186 -12.14 3.69 -6.53
N ILE A 187 -11.30 4.24 -5.64
CA ILE A 187 -11.69 5.35 -4.74
C ILE A 187 -11.81 6.65 -5.53
N THR A 188 -10.80 6.97 -6.36
CA THR A 188 -10.86 8.17 -7.20
C THR A 188 -12.03 8.11 -8.18
N SER A 189 -12.39 6.91 -8.66
CA SER A 189 -13.57 6.70 -9.51
C SER A 189 -14.88 7.08 -8.82
N LEU A 190 -15.00 6.89 -7.49
CA LEU A 190 -16.18 7.34 -6.73
C LEU A 190 -16.32 8.86 -6.78
N PHE A 191 -15.20 9.58 -6.73
CA PHE A 191 -15.18 11.04 -6.76
C PHE A 191 -15.30 11.63 -8.17
N MET A 192 -14.90 10.88 -9.19
CA MET A 192 -15.04 11.28 -10.59
C MET A 192 -16.48 11.15 -11.10
N ALA A 193 -17.34 10.38 -10.46
CA ALA A 193 -18.75 10.25 -10.81
C ALA A 193 -19.47 11.61 -10.81
N PRO A 194 -20.55 11.79 -11.61
CA PRO A 194 -21.33 13.04 -11.64
C PRO A 194 -21.97 13.41 -10.30
N ARG A 195 -22.17 12.44 -9.42
CA ARG A 195 -22.72 12.60 -8.07
C ARG A 195 -21.85 11.84 -7.08
N VAL A 196 -21.62 12.41 -5.92
CA VAL A 196 -20.91 11.73 -4.83
C VAL A 196 -21.93 10.87 -4.05
N LEU A 197 -21.62 9.58 -3.89
CA LEU A 197 -22.48 8.63 -3.18
C LEU A 197 -22.19 8.66 -1.70
N ALA A 198 -23.23 8.87 -0.88
CA ALA A 198 -23.20 8.73 0.57
C ALA A 198 -24.21 7.67 1.04
N LEU A 199 -23.95 7.03 2.17
CA LEU A 199 -24.86 6.10 2.79
C LEU A 199 -25.66 6.78 3.92
N LYS A 200 -26.96 6.57 3.93
CA LYS A 200 -27.83 7.11 5.00
C LYS A 200 -27.42 6.51 6.35
N GLY A 201 -27.15 7.39 7.31
CA GLY A 201 -26.76 6.98 8.69
C GLY A 201 -25.29 6.54 8.80
N SER A 202 -24.45 6.90 7.85
CA SER A 202 -23.00 6.68 7.94
C SER A 202 -22.26 7.96 7.51
N GLU A 203 -21.40 8.46 8.37
CA GLU A 203 -20.52 9.61 8.08
C GLU A 203 -19.07 9.20 7.82
N SER A 204 -18.80 7.90 7.74
CA SER A 204 -17.48 7.29 7.53
C SER A 204 -16.53 8.18 6.71
N PRO A 205 -15.67 8.98 7.37
CA PRO A 205 -14.84 9.94 6.68
C PRO A 205 -13.64 9.27 6.00
N PHE A 206 -13.08 9.97 5.03
CA PHE A 206 -11.81 9.60 4.41
C PHE A 206 -10.68 10.42 5.03
N VAL A 207 -9.57 9.76 5.28
CA VAL A 207 -8.27 10.41 5.41
C VAL A 207 -7.54 10.29 4.09
N PHE A 208 -6.88 11.37 3.71
CA PHE A 208 -6.14 11.46 2.46
C PHE A 208 -4.68 11.73 2.73
N ILE A 209 -3.83 11.28 1.82
CA ILE A 209 -2.42 11.66 1.79
C ILE A 209 -2.01 11.92 0.34
N TRP A 210 -1.16 12.90 0.14
CA TRP A 210 -0.61 13.20 -1.17
C TRP A 210 0.46 12.16 -1.55
N ASP A 211 0.48 11.72 -2.81
CA ASP A 211 1.43 10.73 -3.30
C ASP A 211 2.89 11.17 -3.11
N GLN A 212 3.18 12.48 -3.27
CA GLN A 212 4.52 13.00 -3.07
C GLN A 212 4.96 13.00 -1.61
N ASP A 213 4.02 13.10 -0.66
CA ASP A 213 4.32 12.94 0.77
C ASP A 213 4.65 11.48 1.08
N VAL A 214 3.94 10.52 0.47
CA VAL A 214 4.25 9.09 0.60
C VAL A 214 5.66 8.80 0.07
N ILE A 215 5.98 9.28 -1.13
CA ILE A 215 7.29 9.12 -1.76
C ILE A 215 8.38 9.79 -0.92
N GLY A 216 8.15 11.02 -0.46
CA GLY A 216 9.08 11.76 0.38
C GLY A 216 9.37 11.08 1.72
N ALA A 217 8.34 10.51 2.37
CA ALA A 217 8.50 9.76 3.60
C ALA A 217 9.31 8.47 3.39
N MET A 218 9.07 7.75 2.29
CA MET A 218 9.87 6.58 1.93
C MET A 218 11.33 6.94 1.66
N GLU A 219 11.57 8.01 0.92
CA GLU A 219 12.94 8.49 0.64
C GLU A 219 13.67 8.85 1.95
N ILE A 220 13.03 9.59 2.85
CA ILE A 220 13.60 9.92 4.17
C ILE A 220 13.88 8.65 4.96
N GLY A 221 12.92 7.72 4.98
CA GLY A 221 13.05 6.44 5.67
C GLY A 221 14.25 5.64 5.18
N ILE A 222 14.41 5.51 3.87
CA ILE A 222 15.54 4.81 3.24
C ILE A 222 16.86 5.55 3.51
N ARG A 223 16.88 6.88 3.34
CA ARG A 223 18.08 7.69 3.54
C ARG A 223 18.62 7.58 4.95
N GLU A 224 17.75 7.55 5.95
CA GLU A 224 18.09 7.63 7.37
C GLU A 224 18.04 6.27 8.08
N ASP A 225 17.85 5.16 7.35
CA ASP A 225 17.68 3.80 7.90
C ASP A 225 16.62 3.75 9.01
N LYS A 226 15.48 4.45 8.79
CA LYS A 226 14.38 4.46 9.75
C LYS A 226 13.71 3.09 9.79
N SER A 227 13.31 2.69 10.97
CA SER A 227 12.48 1.50 11.19
C SER A 227 11.24 1.87 12.00
N GLY A 228 10.25 1.00 12.00
CA GLY A 228 9.00 1.20 12.72
C GLY A 228 7.78 1.08 11.82
N ILE A 229 6.62 1.35 12.43
CA ILE A 229 5.32 1.31 11.76
C ILE A 229 4.73 2.71 11.87
N TYR A 230 4.20 3.22 10.76
CA TYR A 230 3.68 4.59 10.69
C TYR A 230 2.39 4.65 9.90
N ASN A 231 1.34 5.18 10.51
CA ASN A 231 0.16 5.63 9.79
C ASN A 231 0.50 6.84 8.92
N MET A 232 -0.06 6.91 7.73
CA MET A 232 0.20 8.01 6.81
C MET A 232 -1.13 8.66 6.39
N ALA A 233 -1.37 9.85 6.89
CA ALA A 233 -2.51 10.68 6.55
C ALA A 233 -2.10 12.15 6.52
N GLY A 234 -2.76 12.94 5.69
CA GLY A 234 -2.75 14.40 5.79
C GLY A 234 -3.69 14.88 6.90
N ASP A 235 -3.67 16.17 7.17
CA ASP A 235 -4.46 16.75 8.25
C ASP A 235 -5.97 16.58 8.06
N GLY A 236 -6.64 16.04 9.09
CA GLY A 236 -8.07 15.91 9.19
C GLY A 236 -8.69 14.80 8.35
N ALA A 237 -10.00 14.69 8.44
CA ALA A 237 -10.79 13.69 7.73
C ALA A 237 -12.00 14.35 7.06
N LEU A 238 -12.40 13.88 5.89
CA LEU A 238 -13.48 14.45 5.09
C LEU A 238 -14.62 13.45 4.91
N THR A 239 -15.83 13.87 5.31
CA THR A 239 -17.04 13.10 5.02
C THR A 239 -17.38 13.14 3.53
N MET A 240 -18.26 12.24 3.06
CA MET A 240 -18.75 12.29 1.67
C MET A 240 -19.46 13.61 1.33
N ARG A 241 -20.03 14.27 2.32
CA ARG A 241 -20.63 15.61 2.17
C ARG A 241 -19.56 16.67 1.94
N ASP A 242 -18.49 16.64 2.71
CA ASP A 242 -17.38 17.59 2.57
C ASP A 242 -16.71 17.43 1.20
N ILE A 243 -16.52 16.17 0.77
CA ILE A 243 -15.97 15.85 -0.55
C ILE A 243 -16.90 16.37 -1.67
N ALA A 244 -18.22 16.14 -1.56
CA ALA A 244 -19.19 16.62 -2.53
C ALA A 244 -19.15 18.16 -2.64
N ASN A 245 -19.10 18.85 -1.50
CA ASN A 245 -19.00 20.32 -1.43
C ASN A 245 -17.69 20.81 -2.09
N ARG A 246 -16.54 20.21 -1.76
CA ARG A 246 -15.25 20.61 -2.33
C ARG A 246 -15.16 20.38 -3.83
N LEU A 247 -15.81 19.32 -4.33
CA LEU A 247 -15.86 18.99 -5.76
C LEU A 247 -16.99 19.73 -6.50
N ASN A 248 -17.82 20.51 -5.81
CA ASN A 248 -19.00 21.17 -6.35
C ASN A 248 -19.94 20.19 -7.07
N LYS A 249 -20.18 19.02 -6.43
CA LYS A 249 -21.02 17.94 -6.98
C LYS A 249 -22.23 17.65 -6.09
N PRO A 250 -23.36 17.24 -6.69
CA PRO A 250 -24.51 16.82 -5.90
C PRO A 250 -24.21 15.59 -5.06
N LEU A 251 -24.65 15.59 -3.80
CA LEU A 251 -24.59 14.43 -2.91
C LEU A 251 -25.81 13.53 -3.13
N LEU A 252 -25.61 12.26 -3.44
CA LEU A 252 -26.64 11.24 -3.54
C LEU A 252 -26.60 10.35 -2.30
N THR A 253 -27.55 10.53 -1.38
CA THR A 253 -27.64 9.72 -0.18
C THR A 253 -28.60 8.56 -0.38
N LEU A 254 -28.11 7.33 -0.28
CA LEU A 254 -28.91 6.11 -0.45
C LEU A 254 -28.97 5.29 0.85
N PRO A 255 -30.10 4.61 1.11
CA PRO A 255 -30.19 3.60 2.17
C PRO A 255 -29.18 2.45 1.92
N VAL A 256 -28.56 1.96 2.99
CA VAL A 256 -27.58 0.86 2.94
C VAL A 256 -28.14 -0.38 2.20
N GLY A 257 -29.43 -0.72 2.44
CA GLY A 257 -30.07 -1.87 1.80
C GLY A 257 -30.13 -1.76 0.27
N LEU A 258 -30.39 -0.55 -0.27
CA LEU A 258 -30.40 -0.34 -1.72
C LEU A 258 -29.00 -0.49 -2.33
N VAL A 259 -27.97 0.02 -1.64
CA VAL A 259 -26.58 -0.13 -2.12
C VAL A 259 -26.15 -1.58 -2.07
N LYS A 260 -26.49 -2.33 -0.99
CA LYS A 260 -26.24 -3.77 -0.92
C LYS A 260 -26.92 -4.55 -2.05
N ALA A 261 -28.18 -4.25 -2.34
CA ALA A 261 -28.92 -4.88 -3.43
C ALA A 261 -28.28 -4.59 -4.79
N GLY A 262 -27.88 -3.34 -5.04
CA GLY A 262 -27.17 -2.95 -6.26
C GLY A 262 -25.84 -3.68 -6.42
N LEU A 263 -25.03 -3.78 -5.36
CA LEU A 263 -23.78 -4.54 -5.37
C LEU A 263 -24.00 -6.03 -5.58
N GLN A 264 -25.09 -6.61 -5.04
CA GLN A 264 -25.43 -8.00 -5.27
C GLN A 264 -25.77 -8.26 -6.74
N VAL A 265 -26.53 -7.37 -7.38
CA VAL A 265 -26.82 -7.47 -8.82
C VAL A 265 -25.54 -7.33 -9.64
N ALA A 266 -24.66 -6.41 -9.26
CA ALA A 266 -23.35 -6.27 -9.90
C ALA A 266 -22.50 -7.54 -9.79
N LYS A 267 -22.50 -8.19 -8.63
CA LYS A 267 -21.84 -9.49 -8.41
C LYS A 267 -22.39 -10.58 -9.33
N TRP A 268 -23.72 -10.68 -9.45
CA TRP A 268 -24.37 -11.62 -10.38
C TRP A 268 -24.05 -11.35 -11.84
N SER A 269 -23.84 -10.07 -12.22
CA SER A 269 -23.39 -9.70 -13.57
C SER A 269 -21.88 -9.93 -13.81
N GLY A 270 -21.19 -10.57 -12.86
CA GLY A 270 -19.79 -10.96 -12.97
C GLY A 270 -18.78 -9.84 -12.66
N LYS A 271 -19.19 -8.74 -12.03
CA LYS A 271 -18.25 -7.73 -11.52
C LYS A 271 -17.54 -8.24 -10.25
N PRO A 272 -16.27 -7.85 -10.01
CA PRO A 272 -15.52 -8.25 -8.81
C PRO A 272 -15.93 -7.48 -7.55
N THR A 273 -17.16 -6.95 -7.52
CA THR A 273 -17.73 -6.16 -6.43
C THR A 273 -18.90 -6.90 -5.83
N GLY A 274 -19.07 -6.82 -4.51
CA GLY A 274 -20.17 -7.48 -3.80
C GLY A 274 -20.67 -6.71 -2.59
N PRO A 275 -21.74 -7.18 -1.95
CA PRO A 275 -22.35 -6.55 -0.76
C PRO A 275 -21.37 -6.34 0.40
N GLU A 276 -20.33 -7.16 0.48
CA GLU A 276 -19.25 -7.08 1.45
C GLU A 276 -18.52 -5.73 1.42
N GLN A 277 -18.46 -5.09 0.25
CA GLN A 277 -17.82 -3.78 0.10
C GLN A 277 -18.60 -2.61 0.73
N VAL A 278 -19.83 -2.83 1.18
CA VAL A 278 -20.60 -1.81 1.90
C VAL A 278 -19.91 -1.38 3.19
N ASN A 279 -19.22 -2.31 3.87
CA ASN A 279 -18.50 -1.96 5.10
C ASN A 279 -17.36 -0.97 4.84
N PHE A 280 -16.66 -1.08 3.71
CA PHE A 280 -15.71 -0.07 3.25
C PHE A 280 -16.34 1.33 3.12
N LEU A 281 -17.60 1.44 2.73
CA LEU A 281 -18.30 2.71 2.63
C LEU A 281 -18.86 3.21 3.97
N ARG A 282 -18.96 2.34 5.00
CA ARG A 282 -19.60 2.64 6.29
C ARG A 282 -18.65 2.88 7.43
N TYR A 283 -17.52 2.19 7.47
CA TYR A 283 -16.68 2.05 8.66
C TYR A 283 -15.21 2.15 8.32
N ARG A 284 -14.80 3.23 7.62
CA ARG A 284 -13.39 3.42 7.30
C ARG A 284 -12.57 3.65 8.55
N PRO A 285 -11.38 3.04 8.63
CA PRO A 285 -10.41 3.45 9.62
C PRO A 285 -9.96 4.89 9.35
N VAL A 286 -9.93 5.70 10.39
CA VAL A 286 -9.46 7.09 10.37
C VAL A 286 -8.12 7.11 11.11
N LEU A 287 -7.03 7.43 10.37
CA LEU A 287 -5.63 7.36 10.84
C LEU A 287 -5.16 8.70 11.38
#